data_d363694dbc98fd0a6853a267adbc513b
#
_entry.id   d363694dbc98fd0a6853a267adbc513b
#
_cell.length_a   1.000
_cell.length_b   1.000
_cell.length_c   1.000
_cell.angle_alpha   90.00
_cell.angle_beta   90.00
_cell.angle_gamma   90.00
#
_symmetry.space_group_name_H-M   'P 1'
#
loop_
_entity.id
_entity.type
_entity.pdbx_description
1 polymer ?
#
loop_
_entity_poly.entity_id
_entity_poly.type
_entity_poly.pdbx_seq_one_letter_code
_entity_poly.pdbx_strand_id
1 'polypeptide(L)'
;MSELAGRRATVAPAKQSLFLVFRIGDERYAVQAIEVAEVLPRVPLKPIAKAPDWVAGVFAYRGAVVPVIDLSALTFGQPAQARTSTRLVLVNYRADETAPTQLLGLILEQATDTLRCHPSEFQPYGLDNRQAPYLGPVREDAQGLLQWVRVADLLDDSVRALLFPSPPLDPALLEERS
;
A
#
# COMPACT_ATOMS: atom_id res chain seq x y z
N MET A 1 -52.02 -10.73 -3.95
CA MET A 1 -51.70 -9.34 -4.20
C MET A 1 -50.56 -8.79 -3.38
N SER A 2 -50.07 -9.56 -2.47
CA SER A 2 -48.83 -9.22 -1.71
C SER A 2 -47.58 -9.86 -2.32
N GLU A 3 -47.68 -10.51 -3.45
CA GLU A 3 -46.54 -11.25 -4.06
C GLU A 3 -45.52 -10.34 -4.71
N LEU A 4 -45.87 -9.10 -5.03
CA LEU A 4 -44.93 -8.11 -5.59
C LEU A 4 -44.04 -7.47 -4.53
N ALA A 5 -44.40 -7.54 -3.27
CA ALA A 5 -43.59 -7.00 -2.18
C ALA A 5 -42.44 -7.94 -1.74
N GLY A 6 -42.52 -9.21 -2.13
CA GLY A 6 -41.48 -10.21 -1.79
C GLY A 6 -40.33 -10.32 -2.80
N ARG A 7 -40.43 -9.62 -3.92
CA ARG A 7 -39.40 -9.62 -4.96
C ARG A 7 -38.60 -8.30 -4.96
N ARG A 8 -38.20 -7.82 -3.83
CA ARG A 8 -37.03 -6.98 -3.82
C ARG A 8 -35.90 -7.85 -4.33
N ALA A 9 -35.42 -7.51 -5.53
CA ALA A 9 -34.22 -8.11 -6.03
C ALA A 9 -33.24 -8.16 -4.87
N THR A 10 -32.95 -9.35 -4.38
CA THR A 10 -31.83 -9.58 -3.52
C THR A 10 -30.60 -9.26 -4.34
N VAL A 11 -30.22 -7.98 -4.34
CA VAL A 11 -28.87 -7.59 -4.71
C VAL A 11 -28.02 -8.39 -3.74
N ALA A 12 -27.25 -9.35 -4.26
CA ALA A 12 -26.28 -10.04 -3.44
C ALA A 12 -25.52 -8.97 -2.65
N PRO A 13 -25.42 -9.05 -1.31
CA PRO A 13 -24.68 -8.07 -0.56
C PRO A 13 -23.31 -7.95 -1.17
N ALA A 14 -22.89 -6.72 -1.50
CA ALA A 14 -21.55 -6.47 -1.99
C ALA A 14 -20.58 -7.16 -1.02
N LYS A 15 -19.65 -7.96 -1.55
CA LYS A 15 -18.71 -8.70 -0.71
C LYS A 15 -17.93 -7.74 0.16
N GLN A 16 -17.90 -8.01 1.46
CA GLN A 16 -17.01 -7.31 2.36
C GLN A 16 -15.57 -7.61 1.99
N SER A 17 -14.72 -6.60 2.11
CA SER A 17 -13.28 -6.74 1.95
C SER A 17 -12.61 -6.76 3.31
N LEU A 18 -11.52 -7.50 3.39
CA LEU A 18 -10.65 -7.49 4.57
C LEU A 18 -9.58 -6.42 4.41
N PHE A 19 -9.39 -5.63 5.45
CA PHE A 19 -8.36 -4.60 5.51
C PHE A 19 -7.39 -4.90 6.65
N LEU A 20 -6.11 -4.67 6.40
CA LEU A 20 -5.10 -4.61 7.45
C LEU A 20 -5.08 -3.19 8.00
N VAL A 21 -5.30 -3.04 9.29
CA VAL A 21 -5.34 -1.74 9.97
C VAL A 21 -4.01 -1.49 10.67
N PHE A 22 -3.49 -0.29 10.51
CA PHE A 22 -2.25 0.16 11.13
C PHE A 22 -2.38 1.63 11.56
N ARG A 23 -1.37 2.13 12.24
CA ARG A 23 -1.35 3.52 12.71
C ARG A 23 -0.17 4.28 12.13
N ILE A 24 -0.38 5.57 11.95
CA ILE A 24 0.69 6.55 11.76
C ILE A 24 0.40 7.64 12.80
N GLY A 25 1.27 7.76 13.80
CA GLY A 25 0.98 8.58 14.97
C GLY A 25 -0.27 8.05 15.68
N ASP A 26 -1.22 8.92 15.95
CA ASP A 26 -2.48 8.55 16.61
C ASP A 26 -3.61 8.23 15.62
N GLU A 27 -3.35 8.36 14.32
CA GLU A 27 -4.36 8.17 13.29
C GLU A 27 -4.34 6.75 12.73
N ARG A 28 -5.52 6.28 12.29
CA ARG A 28 -5.69 4.94 11.75
C ARG A 28 -5.73 4.96 10.22
N TYR A 29 -5.06 3.96 9.65
CA TYR A 29 -4.99 3.74 8.20
C TYR A 29 -5.24 2.27 7.90
N ALA A 30 -5.60 1.98 6.66
CA ALA A 30 -5.85 0.61 6.22
C ALA A 30 -5.38 0.38 4.80
N VAL A 31 -4.89 -0.83 4.54
CA VAL A 31 -4.66 -1.34 3.18
C VAL A 31 -5.53 -2.57 2.98
N GLN A 32 -5.99 -2.79 1.75
CA GLN A 32 -6.74 -4.02 1.45
C GLN A 32 -5.85 -5.24 1.63
N ALA A 33 -6.34 -6.23 2.35
CA ALA A 33 -5.59 -7.46 2.60
C ALA A 33 -5.25 -8.22 1.32
N ILE A 34 -6.05 -8.08 0.27
CA ILE A 34 -5.78 -8.68 -1.03
C ILE A 34 -4.49 -8.17 -1.66
N GLU A 35 -4.07 -6.96 -1.32
CA GLU A 35 -2.81 -6.37 -1.80
C GLU A 35 -1.61 -6.80 -0.95
N VAL A 36 -1.84 -7.40 0.21
CA VAL A 36 -0.77 -7.84 1.11
C VAL A 36 -0.28 -9.22 0.70
N ALA A 37 1.01 -9.31 0.38
CA ALA A 37 1.64 -10.59 0.06
C ALA A 37 2.08 -11.33 1.33
N GLU A 38 2.66 -10.61 2.30
CA GLU A 38 3.14 -11.20 3.56
C GLU A 38 3.34 -10.12 4.61
N VAL A 39 3.16 -10.50 5.87
CA VAL A 39 3.47 -9.64 7.02
C VAL A 39 4.67 -10.25 7.75
N LEU A 40 5.73 -9.47 7.86
CA LEU A 40 7.01 -9.91 8.43
C LEU A 40 7.36 -9.06 9.66
N PRO A 41 8.15 -9.60 10.59
CA PRO A 41 8.83 -8.76 11.56
C PRO A 41 9.82 -7.83 10.85
N ARG A 42 10.25 -6.77 11.52
CA ARG A 42 11.29 -5.90 10.96
C ARG A 42 12.58 -6.70 10.75
N VAL A 43 13.23 -6.46 9.63
CA VAL A 43 14.52 -7.05 9.27
C VAL A 43 15.54 -5.94 9.01
N PRO A 44 16.84 -6.21 9.14
CA PRO A 44 17.86 -5.25 8.73
C PRO A 44 17.75 -4.92 7.25
N LEU A 45 17.86 -3.63 6.92
CA LEU A 45 17.76 -3.13 5.56
C LEU A 45 19.08 -2.52 5.12
N LYS A 46 19.42 -2.73 3.86
CA LYS A 46 20.56 -2.05 3.23
C LYS A 46 20.08 -0.71 2.69
N PRO A 47 20.68 0.42 3.12
CA PRO A 47 20.29 1.72 2.60
C PRO A 47 20.54 1.85 1.09
N ILE A 48 19.72 2.65 0.43
CA ILE A 48 19.88 3.03 -0.98
C ILE A 48 20.50 4.42 -1.01
N ALA A 49 21.66 4.56 -1.65
CA ALA A 49 22.34 5.85 -1.76
C ALA A 49 21.48 6.86 -2.53
N LYS A 50 21.42 8.10 -2.02
CA LYS A 50 20.70 9.22 -2.64
C LYS A 50 19.19 9.03 -2.81
N ALA A 51 18.61 8.05 -2.13
CA ALA A 51 17.17 7.88 -2.08
C ALA A 51 16.53 8.92 -1.14
N PRO A 52 15.23 9.23 -1.32
CA PRO A 52 14.49 10.03 -0.34
C PRO A 52 14.58 9.43 1.07
N ASP A 53 14.49 10.27 2.10
CA ASP A 53 14.60 9.84 3.50
C ASP A 53 13.57 8.79 3.91
N TRP A 54 12.41 8.79 3.27
CA TRP A 54 11.36 7.82 3.55
C TRP A 54 11.57 6.45 2.87
N VAL A 55 12.55 6.33 2.00
CA VAL A 55 12.98 5.03 1.47
C VAL A 55 13.91 4.39 2.50
N ALA A 56 13.42 3.34 3.16
CA ALA A 56 14.14 2.72 4.27
C ALA A 56 15.32 1.86 3.80
N GLY A 57 15.26 1.30 2.62
CA GLY A 57 16.32 0.49 2.06
C GLY A 57 15.80 -0.71 1.27
N VAL A 58 16.63 -1.73 1.14
CA VAL A 58 16.30 -2.97 0.45
C VAL A 58 16.69 -4.18 1.30
N PHE A 59 16.05 -5.31 1.04
CA PHE A 59 16.46 -6.60 1.62
C PHE A 59 16.22 -7.73 0.63
N ALA A 60 16.89 -8.84 0.86
CA ALA A 60 16.71 -10.05 0.05
C ALA A 60 15.53 -10.86 0.59
N TYR A 61 14.59 -11.16 -0.28
CA TYR A 61 13.40 -11.94 0.04
C TYR A 61 13.16 -12.96 -1.07
N ARG A 62 13.30 -14.25 -0.73
CA ARG A 62 13.06 -15.37 -1.65
C ARG A 62 13.77 -15.21 -3.00
N GLY A 63 15.05 -14.81 -2.96
CA GLY A 63 15.86 -14.64 -4.16
C GLY A 63 15.68 -13.34 -4.92
N ALA A 64 14.83 -12.44 -4.45
CA ALA A 64 14.62 -11.12 -5.03
C ALA A 64 15.07 -10.02 -4.07
N VAL A 65 15.52 -8.90 -4.61
CA VAL A 65 15.78 -7.69 -3.82
C VAL A 65 14.51 -6.87 -3.79
N VAL A 66 14.01 -6.61 -2.58
CA VAL A 66 12.74 -5.91 -2.36
C VAL A 66 13.02 -4.54 -1.73
N PRO A 67 12.58 -3.44 -2.36
CA PRO A 67 12.68 -2.13 -1.76
C PRO A 67 11.63 -1.94 -0.66
N VAL A 68 11.97 -1.15 0.34
CA VAL A 68 11.14 -0.88 1.50
C VAL A 68 11.01 0.62 1.72
N ILE A 69 9.79 1.08 1.91
CA ILE A 69 9.51 2.46 2.29
C ILE A 69 8.93 2.51 3.69
N ASP A 70 9.20 3.63 4.38
CA ASP A 70 8.63 3.94 5.68
C ASP A 70 7.42 4.86 5.47
N LEU A 71 6.22 4.34 5.70
CA LEU A 71 5.00 5.09 5.41
C LEU A 71 4.82 6.28 6.36
N SER A 72 5.27 6.18 7.60
CA SER A 72 5.27 7.30 8.53
C SER A 72 6.18 8.44 8.04
N ALA A 73 7.38 8.11 7.61
CA ALA A 73 8.32 9.08 7.06
C ALA A 73 7.79 9.72 5.77
N LEU A 74 7.18 8.93 4.89
CA LEU A 74 6.57 9.42 3.65
C LEU A 74 5.44 10.41 3.94
N THR A 75 4.59 10.09 4.92
CA THR A 75 3.36 10.85 5.18
C THR A 75 3.61 12.09 6.04
N PHE A 76 4.44 11.98 7.07
CA PHE A 76 4.63 13.03 8.06
C PHE A 76 6.10 13.43 8.28
N GLY A 77 7.02 12.85 7.53
CA GLY A 77 8.43 13.20 7.64
C GLY A 77 9.15 12.65 8.88
N GLN A 78 8.52 11.76 9.62
CA GLN A 78 9.08 11.15 10.82
C GLN A 78 9.10 9.63 10.66
N PRO A 79 10.25 8.97 10.93
CA PRO A 79 10.33 7.52 10.79
C PRO A 79 9.39 6.79 11.75
N ALA A 80 8.92 5.62 11.32
CA ALA A 80 8.11 4.73 12.15
C ALA A 80 8.88 4.35 13.41
N GLN A 81 8.17 4.30 14.54
CA GLN A 81 8.75 3.86 15.80
C GLN A 81 9.01 2.35 15.79
N ALA A 82 10.19 1.96 16.22
CA ALA A 82 10.60 0.57 16.31
C ALA A 82 9.97 -0.10 17.54
N ARG A 83 8.73 -0.54 17.42
CA ARG A 83 8.01 -1.27 18.46
C ARG A 83 7.85 -2.73 18.04
N THR A 84 7.50 -3.60 18.99
CA THR A 84 7.21 -5.00 18.70
C THR A 84 6.01 -5.16 17.76
N SER A 85 5.10 -4.19 17.74
CA SER A 85 3.94 -4.15 16.83
C SER A 85 4.23 -3.52 15.47
N THR A 86 5.44 -2.96 15.24
CA THR A 86 5.86 -2.45 13.94
C THR A 86 6.20 -3.61 13.03
N ARG A 87 5.64 -3.62 11.83
CA ARG A 87 5.76 -4.73 10.87
C ARG A 87 6.35 -4.25 9.56
N LEU A 88 7.01 -5.15 8.88
CA LEU A 88 7.37 -5.03 7.48
C LEU A 88 6.31 -5.77 6.67
N VAL A 89 5.46 -5.03 5.99
CA VAL A 89 4.34 -5.58 5.22
C VAL A 89 4.71 -5.55 3.75
N LEU A 90 4.79 -6.73 3.13
CA LEU A 90 5.02 -6.84 1.70
C LEU A 90 3.70 -6.70 0.97
N VAL A 91 3.65 -5.76 0.04
CA VAL A 91 2.48 -5.55 -0.81
C VAL A 91 2.81 -5.81 -2.27
N ASN A 92 1.80 -6.21 -3.02
CA ASN A 92 1.87 -6.36 -4.46
C ASN A 92 1.70 -4.98 -5.09
N TYR A 93 2.81 -4.35 -5.41
CA TYR A 93 2.82 -3.02 -6.02
C TYR A 93 2.70 -3.13 -7.54
N ARG A 94 1.79 -2.34 -8.08
CA ARG A 94 1.55 -2.24 -9.51
C ARG A 94 1.07 -0.82 -9.79
N ALA A 95 1.85 -0.09 -10.58
CA ALA A 95 1.55 1.33 -10.84
C ALA A 95 0.26 1.52 -11.64
N ASP A 96 0.00 0.64 -12.60
CA ASP A 96 -1.19 0.63 -13.43
C ASP A 96 -1.44 -0.79 -13.98
N GLU A 97 -2.52 -0.97 -14.71
CA GLU A 97 -2.91 -2.29 -15.23
C GLU A 97 -1.93 -2.87 -16.24
N THR A 98 -1.09 -2.04 -16.85
CA THR A 98 -0.10 -2.47 -17.86
C THR A 98 1.26 -2.79 -17.24
N ALA A 99 1.51 -2.33 -16.01
CA ALA A 99 2.78 -2.54 -15.32
C ALA A 99 2.86 -3.94 -14.71
N PRO A 100 4.06 -4.53 -14.61
CA PRO A 100 4.23 -5.78 -13.87
C PRO A 100 3.98 -5.57 -12.38
N THR A 101 3.48 -6.61 -11.72
CA THR A 101 3.35 -6.64 -10.27
C THR A 101 4.71 -6.92 -9.64
N GLN A 102 5.11 -6.09 -8.68
CA GLN A 102 6.38 -6.21 -7.97
C GLN A 102 6.13 -6.09 -6.46
N LEU A 103 7.02 -6.68 -5.67
CA LEU A 103 6.94 -6.58 -4.21
C LEU A 103 7.51 -5.26 -3.74
N LEU A 104 6.77 -4.58 -2.88
CA LEU A 104 7.17 -3.37 -2.17
C LEU A 104 6.97 -3.62 -0.68
N GLY A 105 7.98 -3.34 0.13
CA GLY A 105 7.87 -3.42 1.57
C GLY A 105 7.40 -2.09 2.17
N LEU A 106 6.49 -2.17 3.13
CA LEU A 106 6.01 -1.01 3.89
C LEU A 106 6.33 -1.22 5.36
N ILE A 107 7.00 -0.26 5.99
CA ILE A 107 7.13 -0.25 7.45
C ILE A 107 5.87 0.40 8.01
N LEU A 108 5.09 -0.36 8.75
CA LEU A 108 3.81 0.06 9.30
C LEU A 108 3.80 -0.14 10.81
N GLU A 109 3.41 0.91 11.54
CA GLU A 109 3.27 0.85 13.00
C GLU A 109 1.95 0.18 13.38
N GLN A 110 1.97 -0.61 14.44
CA GLN A 110 0.79 -1.27 15.01
C GLN A 110 -0.08 -1.97 13.94
N ALA A 111 0.58 -2.67 13.02
CA ALA A 111 -0.07 -3.39 11.91
C ALA A 111 -0.49 -4.80 12.39
N THR A 112 -1.36 -4.85 13.39
CA THR A 112 -1.74 -6.10 14.06
C THR A 112 -3.24 -6.38 14.00
N ASP A 113 -4.04 -5.43 13.52
CA ASP A 113 -5.49 -5.56 13.47
C ASP A 113 -6.00 -5.72 12.05
N THR A 114 -7.13 -6.37 11.93
CA THR A 114 -7.86 -6.48 10.67
C THR A 114 -9.28 -5.97 10.85
N LEU A 115 -9.87 -5.50 9.75
CA LEU A 115 -11.25 -5.03 9.69
C LEU A 115 -11.91 -5.57 8.45
N ARG A 116 -13.10 -6.13 8.61
CA ARG A 116 -13.93 -6.56 7.49
C ARG A 116 -15.05 -5.56 7.32
N CYS A 117 -15.10 -4.93 6.15
CA CYS A 117 -16.16 -3.96 5.83
C CYS A 117 -16.32 -3.84 4.32
N HIS A 118 -17.39 -3.18 3.90
CA HIS A 118 -17.59 -2.88 2.47
C HIS A 118 -16.71 -1.70 2.05
N PRO A 119 -16.01 -1.79 0.90
CA PRO A 119 -15.26 -0.65 0.37
C PRO A 119 -16.12 0.60 0.17
N SER A 120 -17.42 0.43 -0.09
CA SER A 120 -18.36 1.54 -0.24
C SER A 120 -18.62 2.34 1.04
N GLU A 121 -18.22 1.83 2.20
CA GLU A 121 -18.30 2.57 3.48
C GLU A 121 -17.26 3.68 3.57
N PHE A 122 -16.24 3.67 2.70
CA PHE A 122 -15.26 4.75 2.60
C PHE A 122 -15.80 5.85 1.69
N GLN A 123 -15.72 7.08 2.14
CA GLN A 123 -16.21 8.25 1.44
C GLN A 123 -15.08 9.22 1.12
N PRO A 124 -15.18 9.99 0.02
CA PRO A 124 -14.18 11.01 -0.29
C PRO A 124 -13.97 11.97 0.89
N TYR A 125 -12.71 12.27 1.16
CA TYR A 125 -12.34 13.11 2.29
C TYR A 125 -12.59 14.61 2.03
N GLY A 126 -12.73 15.00 0.77
CA GLY A 126 -12.99 16.39 0.40
C GLY A 126 -11.80 17.33 0.47
N LEU A 127 -10.61 16.82 0.78
CA LEU A 127 -9.38 17.58 0.83
C LEU A 127 -8.52 17.33 -0.41
N ASP A 128 -7.68 18.34 -0.74
CA ASP A 128 -6.71 18.20 -1.83
C ASP A 128 -5.58 17.26 -1.39
N ASN A 129 -5.48 16.11 -2.03
CA ASN A 129 -4.47 15.10 -1.73
C ASN A 129 -3.41 14.95 -2.84
N ARG A 130 -3.25 15.96 -3.70
CA ARG A 130 -2.30 15.88 -4.84
C ARG A 130 -0.86 15.62 -4.41
N GLN A 131 -0.47 16.05 -3.22
CA GLN A 131 0.87 15.78 -2.67
C GLN A 131 0.97 14.41 -1.99
N ALA A 132 -0.15 13.78 -1.68
CA ALA A 132 -0.23 12.45 -1.08
C ALA A 132 -1.36 11.66 -1.75
N PRO A 133 -1.21 11.31 -3.05
CA PRO A 133 -2.29 10.68 -3.82
C PRO A 133 -2.66 9.28 -3.30
N TYR A 134 -1.78 8.64 -2.54
CA TYR A 134 -2.03 7.36 -1.91
C TYR A 134 -3.01 7.43 -0.73
N LEU A 135 -3.26 8.62 -0.19
CA LEU A 135 -4.25 8.82 0.86
C LEU A 135 -5.64 8.91 0.23
N GLY A 136 -6.38 7.85 0.36
CA GLY A 136 -7.70 7.67 -0.25
C GLY A 136 -8.85 8.10 0.64
N PRO A 137 -10.06 7.54 0.39
CA PRO A 137 -11.25 7.90 1.14
C PRO A 137 -11.19 7.45 2.59
N VAL A 138 -12.09 7.97 3.40
CA VAL A 138 -12.16 7.69 4.84
C VAL A 138 -13.47 7.01 5.21
N ARG A 139 -13.41 6.23 6.28
CA ARG A 139 -14.55 5.62 6.95
C ARG A 139 -14.56 6.05 8.40
N GLU A 140 -15.71 6.36 8.93
CA GLU A 140 -15.89 6.70 10.34
C GLU A 140 -16.50 5.54 11.10
N ASP A 141 -15.95 5.24 12.26
CA ASP A 141 -16.51 4.27 13.21
C ASP A 141 -16.37 4.77 14.65
N ALA A 142 -16.69 3.94 15.63
CA ALA A 142 -16.63 4.30 17.06
C ALA A 142 -15.22 4.72 17.52
N GLN A 143 -14.18 4.33 16.80
CA GLN A 143 -12.78 4.66 17.11
C GLN A 143 -12.28 5.90 16.35
N GLY A 144 -13.12 6.52 15.52
CA GLY A 144 -12.78 7.69 14.74
C GLY A 144 -12.63 7.39 13.25
N LEU A 145 -11.81 8.19 12.58
CA LEU A 145 -11.59 8.05 11.14
C LEU A 145 -10.57 6.94 10.84
N LEU A 146 -10.84 6.24 9.76
CA LEU A 146 -9.94 5.25 9.17
C LEU A 146 -9.73 5.64 7.70
N GLN A 147 -8.47 5.85 7.29
CA GLN A 147 -8.17 6.26 5.92
C GLN A 147 -7.57 5.12 5.12
N TRP A 148 -8.12 4.91 3.94
CA TRP A 148 -7.64 3.89 3.01
C TRP A 148 -6.37 4.38 2.32
N VAL A 149 -5.32 3.57 2.36
CA VAL A 149 -4.07 3.81 1.65
C VAL A 149 -4.09 3.02 0.34
N ARG A 150 -3.94 3.72 -0.77
CA ARG A 150 -3.90 3.11 -2.11
C ARG A 150 -2.46 2.75 -2.47
N VAL A 151 -2.18 1.46 -2.54
CA VAL A 151 -0.83 0.94 -2.81
C VAL A 151 -0.31 1.42 -4.17
N ALA A 152 -1.15 1.41 -5.21
CA ALA A 152 -0.75 1.81 -6.56
C ALA A 152 -0.27 3.26 -6.65
N ASP A 153 -0.67 4.12 -5.72
CA ASP A 153 -0.38 5.55 -5.72
C ASP A 153 0.75 5.95 -4.75
N LEU A 154 1.42 4.97 -4.13
CA LEU A 154 2.46 5.22 -3.13
C LEU A 154 3.73 5.86 -3.69
N LEU A 155 4.09 5.53 -4.92
CA LEU A 155 5.34 5.97 -5.54
C LEU A 155 5.04 6.90 -6.71
N ASP A 156 5.70 8.05 -6.74
CA ASP A 156 5.71 8.88 -7.94
C ASP A 156 6.62 8.27 -9.02
N ASP A 157 6.60 8.82 -10.22
CA ASP A 157 7.34 8.28 -11.35
C ASP A 157 8.85 8.22 -11.10
N SER A 158 9.41 9.24 -10.45
CA SER A 158 10.85 9.31 -10.21
C SER A 158 11.31 8.28 -9.17
N VAL A 159 10.56 8.10 -8.11
CA VAL A 159 10.89 7.11 -7.08
C VAL A 159 10.62 5.70 -7.59
N ARG A 160 9.57 5.48 -8.33
CA ARG A 160 9.31 4.19 -8.97
C ARG A 160 10.47 3.78 -9.88
N ALA A 161 10.99 4.71 -10.68
CA ALA A 161 12.15 4.44 -11.54
C ALA A 161 13.41 4.12 -10.73
N LEU A 162 13.56 4.72 -9.54
CA LEU A 162 14.67 4.43 -8.64
C LEU A 162 14.56 3.04 -8.01
N LEU A 163 13.37 2.68 -7.52
CA LEU A 163 13.15 1.43 -6.78
C LEU A 163 12.93 0.23 -7.69
N PHE A 164 12.34 0.44 -8.85
CA PHE A 164 12.02 -0.58 -9.84
C PHE A 164 12.56 -0.16 -11.22
N PRO A 165 13.90 -0.10 -11.37
CA PRO A 165 14.49 0.29 -12.64
C PRO A 165 14.13 -0.71 -13.72
N SER A 166 13.88 -0.19 -14.93
CA SER A 166 13.75 -1.05 -16.10
C SER A 166 15.06 -1.78 -16.32
N PRO A 167 15.04 -3.07 -16.70
CA PRO A 167 16.29 -3.77 -17.00
C PRO A 167 17.02 -3.03 -18.13
N PRO A 168 18.37 -2.97 -18.06
CA PRO A 168 19.15 -2.35 -19.14
C PRO A 168 18.84 -3.06 -20.46
N LEU A 169 18.75 -2.26 -21.53
CA LEU A 169 18.60 -2.81 -22.88
C LEU A 169 19.76 -3.78 -23.16
N ASP A 170 19.42 -4.99 -23.58
CA ASP A 170 20.42 -5.97 -23.97
C ASP A 170 21.25 -5.40 -25.14
N PRO A 171 22.59 -5.27 -25.00
CA PRO A 171 23.43 -4.78 -26.09
C PRO A 171 23.25 -5.58 -27.40
N ALA A 172 22.92 -6.87 -27.31
CA ALA A 172 22.64 -7.69 -28.47
C ALA A 172 21.41 -7.25 -29.25
N LEU A 173 20.42 -6.65 -28.60
CA LEU A 173 19.22 -6.10 -29.24
C LEU A 173 19.50 -4.75 -29.94
N LEU A 174 20.52 -4.03 -29.52
CA LEU A 174 20.93 -2.78 -30.17
C LEU A 174 21.75 -3.01 -31.43
N GLU A 175 22.47 -4.11 -31.52
CA GLU A 175 23.24 -4.48 -32.73
C GLU A 175 22.36 -4.96 -33.87
N GLU A 176 21.19 -5.52 -33.60
CA GLU A 176 20.25 -5.96 -34.64
C GLU A 176 19.50 -4.82 -35.34
N ARG A 177 19.65 -3.58 -34.84
CA ARG A 177 18.98 -2.39 -35.39
C ARG A 177 19.89 -1.49 -36.25
N SER A 178 21.11 -1.88 -36.43
CA SER A 178 22.05 -1.11 -37.27
C SER A 178 22.09 -1.61 -38.74
#